data_a74ecc533de124b392da0ff6915aed95
#
_entry.id   a74ecc533de124b392da0ff6915aed95
#
_cell.length_a   1.000
_cell.length_b   1.000
_cell.length_c   1.000
_cell.angle_alpha   90.00
_cell.angle_beta   90.00
_cell.angle_gamma   90.00
#
_symmetry.space_group_name_H-M   'P 1'
#
loop_
_entity.id
_entity.type
_entity.pdbx_description
1 polymer ?
#
loop_
_entity_poly.entity_id
_entity_poly.type
_entity_poly.pdbx_seq_one_letter_code
_entity_poly.pdbx_strand_id
1 'polypeptide(L)'
;AKTVDRLPGFNCRKSDPRQSVYGGWMVDRQEATGFFRTQKIGGRWWLIAPEGWPFIHKAVAVFTTGGSDRQKKALEEKFGTRAAWAADQQEMLRRYGFNGLGAWSDVKTVRESERPMPYTVIVSPMGMYRSQHRRHFGGKYKQAGWQGYRFDLAMVFDPGFDAVIDRAVSPIAEYRDDKYLLGYFTDNELPWVNDALDRHLTLLAHDEDAYIAVRKWYDERKGVKDAPAAEITDADRKAFQTFYFDTYMRKVTEALRKYDPNHLYLGC
;
A
#
# COMPACT_ATOMS: atom_id res chain seq x y z
N ALA A 1 -5.90 5.97 32.76
CA ALA A 1 -5.28 4.90 31.98
C ALA A 1 -4.64 3.89 32.91
N LYS A 2 -4.83 2.59 32.68
CA LYS A 2 -4.10 1.53 33.40
C LYS A 2 -3.00 1.02 32.47
N THR A 3 -1.82 0.82 32.99
CA THR A 3 -0.73 0.17 32.25
C THR A 3 -0.98 -1.34 32.20
N VAL A 4 -0.46 -2.00 31.18
CA VAL A 4 -0.69 -3.42 30.89
C VAL A 4 -0.30 -4.33 32.08
N ASP A 5 0.75 -3.97 32.79
CA ASP A 5 1.23 -4.65 34.02
C ASP A 5 0.24 -4.54 35.20
N ARG A 6 -0.73 -3.61 35.14
CA ARG A 6 -1.79 -3.44 36.15
C ARG A 6 -3.13 -4.08 35.78
N LEU A 7 -3.18 -4.82 34.69
CA LEU A 7 -4.38 -5.57 34.30
C LEU A 7 -4.36 -6.94 34.98
N PRO A 8 -5.37 -7.29 35.83
CA PRO A 8 -5.43 -8.59 36.48
C PRO A 8 -5.44 -9.71 35.43
N GLY A 9 -4.58 -10.70 35.59
CA GLY A 9 -4.50 -11.87 34.71
C GLY A 9 -3.84 -11.61 33.35
N PHE A 10 -3.29 -10.41 33.09
CA PHE A 10 -2.52 -10.16 31.90
C PHE A 10 -1.11 -10.75 32.04
N ASN A 11 -0.89 -11.85 31.35
CA ASN A 11 0.44 -12.43 31.17
C ASN A 11 0.88 -12.25 29.73
N CYS A 12 2.06 -11.64 29.52
CA CYS A 12 2.71 -11.67 28.22
C CYS A 12 2.87 -13.11 27.79
N ARG A 13 2.26 -13.49 26.67
CA ARG A 13 2.46 -14.83 26.12
C ARG A 13 3.92 -14.98 25.73
N LYS A 14 4.55 -16.07 26.13
CA LYS A 14 5.82 -16.47 25.53
C LYS A 14 5.60 -16.66 24.03
N SER A 15 6.62 -16.40 23.23
CA SER A 15 6.58 -16.71 21.78
C SER A 15 6.06 -18.14 21.58
N ASP A 16 5.08 -18.32 20.68
CA ASP A 16 4.59 -19.66 20.38
C ASP A 16 5.71 -20.45 19.69
N PRO A 17 6.22 -21.55 20.29
CA PRO A 17 7.31 -22.35 19.70
C PRO A 17 6.94 -22.98 18.36
N ARG A 18 5.67 -22.94 17.99
CA ARG A 18 5.17 -23.41 16.69
C ARG A 18 5.21 -22.36 15.60
N GLN A 19 5.80 -21.20 15.84
CA GLN A 19 6.02 -20.20 14.80
C GLN A 19 7.39 -20.39 14.13
N SER A 20 7.39 -20.36 12.80
CA SER A 20 8.61 -20.39 11.99
C SER A 20 9.37 -19.06 12.08
N VAL A 21 10.56 -19.00 11.49
CA VAL A 21 11.39 -17.79 11.45
C VAL A 21 10.67 -16.61 10.81
N TYR A 22 9.77 -16.85 9.86
CA TYR A 22 8.91 -15.82 9.24
C TYR A 22 7.55 -15.67 9.95
N GLY A 23 7.35 -16.28 11.11
CA GLY A 23 6.09 -16.19 11.86
C GLY A 23 4.95 -17.05 11.32
N GLY A 24 5.21 -17.96 10.38
CA GLY A 24 4.25 -18.96 9.90
C GLY A 24 3.93 -19.98 10.97
N TRP A 25 2.67 -20.43 11.02
CA TRP A 25 2.22 -21.42 11.97
C TRP A 25 2.61 -22.83 11.49
N MET A 26 3.46 -23.52 12.25
CA MET A 26 4.08 -24.80 11.87
C MET A 26 3.10 -25.99 11.98
N VAL A 27 1.95 -25.86 11.27
CA VAL A 27 0.91 -26.89 11.12
C VAL A 27 0.49 -26.89 9.65
N ASP A 28 0.28 -28.08 9.08
CA ASP A 28 -0.19 -28.27 7.69
C ASP A 28 0.71 -27.59 6.64
N ARG A 29 1.98 -27.91 6.66
CA ARG A 29 2.98 -27.34 5.74
C ARG A 29 2.62 -27.59 4.28
N GLN A 30 2.65 -26.51 3.50
CA GLN A 30 2.48 -26.49 2.06
C GLN A 30 3.86 -26.47 1.36
N GLU A 31 3.86 -26.43 0.03
CA GLU A 31 5.09 -26.26 -0.74
C GLU A 31 5.78 -24.93 -0.38
N ALA A 32 7.08 -25.01 -0.12
CA ALA A 32 7.93 -23.85 0.11
C ALA A 32 8.36 -23.22 -1.22
N THR A 33 8.07 -21.93 -1.43
CA THR A 33 8.45 -21.21 -2.66
C THR A 33 9.53 -20.16 -2.45
N GLY A 34 9.91 -19.92 -1.20
CA GLY A 34 10.91 -18.91 -0.85
C GLY A 34 10.35 -17.50 -0.64
N PHE A 35 9.07 -17.27 -0.97
CA PHE A 35 8.39 -15.98 -0.81
C PHE A 35 6.99 -16.16 -0.24
N PHE A 36 6.43 -15.09 0.33
CA PHE A 36 5.04 -15.07 0.75
C PHE A 36 4.12 -15.18 -0.47
N ARG A 37 3.10 -15.99 -0.36
CA ARG A 37 2.11 -16.20 -1.42
C ARG A 37 0.73 -16.47 -0.84
N THR A 38 -0.27 -16.48 -1.68
CA THR A 38 -1.63 -16.90 -1.33
C THR A 38 -1.91 -18.32 -1.81
N GLN A 39 -2.68 -19.07 -1.03
CA GLN A 39 -3.17 -20.39 -1.42
C GLN A 39 -4.56 -20.66 -0.82
N LYS A 40 -5.40 -21.34 -1.59
CA LYS A 40 -6.70 -21.79 -1.08
C LYS A 40 -6.56 -23.17 -0.45
N ILE A 41 -6.88 -23.28 0.85
CA ILE A 41 -6.83 -24.54 1.63
C ILE A 41 -8.19 -24.71 2.30
N GLY A 42 -8.83 -25.85 2.12
CA GLY A 42 -10.13 -26.14 2.72
C GLY A 42 -11.21 -25.10 2.37
N GLY A 43 -11.18 -24.55 1.16
CA GLY A 43 -12.13 -23.53 0.70
C GLY A 43 -11.83 -22.10 1.14
N ARG A 44 -10.82 -21.85 1.99
CA ARG A 44 -10.41 -20.53 2.49
C ARG A 44 -9.07 -20.10 1.90
N TRP A 45 -8.90 -18.78 1.67
CA TRP A 45 -7.63 -18.20 1.31
C TRP A 45 -6.73 -18.01 2.52
N TRP A 46 -5.47 -18.40 2.37
CA TRP A 46 -4.42 -18.25 3.34
C TRP A 46 -3.23 -17.54 2.74
N LEU A 47 -2.50 -16.80 3.56
CA LEU A 47 -1.12 -16.47 3.27
C LEU A 47 -0.26 -17.69 3.64
N ILE A 48 0.76 -17.95 2.84
CA ILE A 48 1.77 -18.99 3.06
C ILE A 48 3.11 -18.31 3.18
N ALA A 49 3.82 -18.57 4.27
CA ALA A 49 5.16 -18.06 4.50
C ALA A 49 6.19 -18.69 3.53
N PRO A 50 7.37 -18.11 3.34
CA PRO A 50 8.41 -18.60 2.41
C PRO A 50 8.77 -20.09 2.57
N GLU A 51 8.70 -20.61 3.79
CA GLU A 51 8.98 -22.03 4.12
C GLU A 51 7.79 -22.97 3.88
N GLY A 52 6.65 -22.45 3.47
CA GLY A 52 5.42 -23.24 3.23
C GLY A 52 4.44 -23.29 4.40
N TRP A 53 4.67 -22.58 5.50
CA TRP A 53 3.74 -22.59 6.62
C TRP A 53 2.57 -21.61 6.44
N PRO A 54 1.33 -21.98 6.80
CA PRO A 54 0.22 -21.03 6.87
C PRO A 54 0.57 -19.84 7.74
N PHE A 55 0.17 -18.64 7.29
CA PHE A 55 0.55 -17.38 7.92
C PHE A 55 -0.66 -16.46 8.07
N ILE A 56 -0.78 -15.81 9.21
CA ILE A 56 -1.72 -14.72 9.46
C ILE A 56 -0.91 -13.51 9.87
N HIS A 57 -0.94 -12.47 9.07
CA HIS A 57 -0.17 -11.24 9.33
C HIS A 57 -0.83 -10.42 10.44
N LYS A 58 -0.27 -10.50 11.65
CA LYS A 58 -0.62 -9.68 12.81
C LYS A 58 0.45 -8.61 12.97
N ALA A 59 0.23 -7.45 12.39
CA ALA A 59 1.24 -6.43 12.23
C ALA A 59 0.89 -5.11 12.92
N VAL A 60 1.93 -4.33 13.20
CA VAL A 60 1.83 -2.93 13.63
C VAL A 60 2.31 -2.05 12.47
N ALA A 61 1.48 -1.10 12.04
CA ALA A 61 1.86 -0.07 11.08
C ALA A 61 2.65 1.06 11.76
N VAL A 62 3.36 1.85 10.95
CA VAL A 62 4.12 3.03 11.43
C VAL A 62 5.17 2.67 12.49
N PHE A 63 5.84 1.53 12.29
CA PHE A 63 6.96 1.16 13.15
C PHE A 63 8.17 2.06 12.85
N THR A 64 8.30 3.15 13.61
CA THR A 64 9.31 4.19 13.38
C THR A 64 9.71 4.89 14.68
N THR A 65 10.91 5.43 14.71
CA THR A 65 11.46 6.14 15.87
C THR A 65 10.92 7.56 16.07
N GLY A 66 10.17 8.07 15.10
CA GLY A 66 9.83 9.50 15.05
C GLY A 66 11.02 10.38 14.64
N GLY A 67 10.75 11.66 14.40
CA GLY A 67 11.72 12.58 13.77
C GLY A 67 12.11 13.81 14.60
N SER A 68 11.41 14.12 15.70
CA SER A 68 11.74 15.29 16.53
C SER A 68 13.04 15.11 17.30
N ASP A 69 13.72 16.20 17.61
CA ASP A 69 14.99 16.14 18.37
C ASP A 69 14.80 15.54 19.77
N ARG A 70 13.65 15.80 20.39
CA ARG A 70 13.29 15.14 21.66
C ARG A 70 13.20 13.62 21.52
N GLN A 71 12.59 13.13 20.42
CA GLN A 71 12.48 11.68 20.17
C GLN A 71 13.83 11.05 19.87
N LYS A 72 14.69 11.73 19.08
CA LYS A 72 16.05 11.28 18.80
C LYS A 72 16.88 11.15 20.08
N LYS A 73 16.85 12.20 20.93
CA LYS A 73 17.54 12.20 22.22
C LYS A 73 17.06 11.07 23.15
N ALA A 74 15.76 10.90 23.28
CA ALA A 74 15.18 9.83 24.10
C ALA A 74 15.54 8.42 23.57
N LEU A 75 15.65 8.25 22.25
CA LEU A 75 16.13 7.01 21.64
C LEU A 75 17.59 6.75 21.98
N GLU A 76 18.45 7.75 21.82
CA GLU A 76 19.88 7.65 22.13
C GLU A 76 20.11 7.33 23.60
N GLU A 77 19.43 8.03 24.52
CA GLU A 77 19.51 7.81 25.95
C GLU A 77 19.04 6.39 26.35
N LYS A 78 17.99 5.87 25.73
CA LYS A 78 17.40 4.59 26.13
C LYS A 78 18.00 3.38 25.41
N PHE A 79 18.33 3.50 24.14
CA PHE A 79 18.73 2.38 23.28
C PHE A 79 20.11 2.54 22.65
N GLY A 80 20.71 3.72 22.68
CA GLY A 80 21.97 4.05 22.05
C GLY A 80 21.87 4.19 20.53
N THR A 81 21.25 3.23 19.85
CA THR A 81 21.14 3.23 18.39
C THR A 81 19.72 2.87 17.90
N ARG A 82 19.43 3.23 16.64
CA ARG A 82 18.18 2.80 15.97
C ARG A 82 18.09 1.28 15.83
N ALA A 83 19.20 0.62 15.56
CA ALA A 83 19.25 -0.84 15.42
C ALA A 83 18.89 -1.52 16.77
N ALA A 84 19.45 -1.05 17.88
CA ALA A 84 19.13 -1.57 19.19
C ALA A 84 17.66 -1.32 19.57
N TRP A 85 17.12 -0.13 19.24
CA TRP A 85 15.70 0.15 19.39
C TRP A 85 14.84 -0.82 18.57
N ALA A 86 15.17 -1.03 17.29
CA ALA A 86 14.40 -1.91 16.43
C ALA A 86 14.42 -3.36 16.91
N ALA A 87 15.57 -3.86 17.39
CA ALA A 87 15.69 -5.21 17.94
C ALA A 87 14.82 -5.39 19.20
N ASP A 88 14.92 -4.46 20.16
CA ASP A 88 14.12 -4.48 21.39
C ASP A 88 12.61 -4.41 21.10
N GLN A 89 12.20 -3.49 20.23
CA GLN A 89 10.77 -3.31 19.91
C GLN A 89 10.19 -4.48 19.11
N GLN A 90 10.95 -5.07 18.20
CA GLN A 90 10.49 -6.28 17.49
C GLN A 90 10.34 -7.46 18.47
N GLU A 91 11.26 -7.61 19.42
CA GLU A 91 11.15 -8.64 20.44
C GLU A 91 9.95 -8.40 21.38
N MET A 92 9.72 -7.15 21.77
CA MET A 92 8.51 -6.78 22.51
C MET A 92 7.25 -7.16 21.73
N LEU A 93 7.16 -6.81 20.44
CA LEU A 93 6.01 -7.14 19.59
C LEU A 93 5.77 -8.65 19.52
N ARG A 94 6.84 -9.46 19.37
CA ARG A 94 6.72 -10.93 19.37
C ARG A 94 6.15 -11.45 20.69
N ARG A 95 6.58 -10.90 21.82
CA ARG A 95 6.04 -11.25 23.15
C ARG A 95 4.55 -10.95 23.27
N TYR A 96 4.06 -9.91 22.58
CA TYR A 96 2.64 -9.59 22.51
C TYR A 96 1.88 -10.34 21.40
N GLY A 97 2.54 -11.27 20.70
CA GLY A 97 1.93 -12.12 19.68
C GLY A 97 1.79 -11.50 18.32
N PHE A 98 2.46 -10.37 18.06
CA PHE A 98 2.61 -9.83 16.71
C PHE A 98 3.70 -10.60 15.95
N ASN A 99 3.53 -10.71 14.64
CA ASN A 99 4.48 -11.41 13.77
C ASN A 99 4.83 -10.63 12.50
N GLY A 100 4.58 -9.32 12.48
CA GLY A 100 4.88 -8.51 11.31
C GLY A 100 4.80 -7.01 11.55
N LEU A 101 5.23 -6.26 10.56
CA LEU A 101 5.21 -4.80 10.51
C LEU A 101 4.46 -4.35 9.25
N GLY A 102 3.60 -3.37 9.41
CA GLY A 102 2.74 -2.83 8.36
C GLY A 102 3.36 -1.65 7.62
N ALA A 103 2.54 -1.00 6.80
CA ALA A 103 2.93 0.17 6.03
C ALA A 103 3.50 1.32 6.89
N TRP A 104 4.27 2.21 6.26
CA TRP A 104 4.97 3.36 6.87
C TRP A 104 5.98 3.00 7.96
N SER A 105 6.41 1.76 8.04
CA SER A 105 7.47 1.34 8.96
C SER A 105 8.86 1.71 8.43
N ASP A 106 9.83 1.88 9.33
CA ASP A 106 11.25 2.09 8.99
C ASP A 106 11.88 0.77 8.51
N VAL A 107 11.55 0.40 7.28
CA VAL A 107 11.94 -0.87 6.65
C VAL A 107 13.45 -1.06 6.65
N LYS A 108 14.22 0.03 6.40
CA LYS A 108 15.68 -0.05 6.40
C LYS A 108 16.21 -0.57 7.74
N THR A 109 15.81 0.05 8.83
CA THR A 109 16.24 -0.35 10.18
C THR A 109 15.76 -1.76 10.55
N VAL A 110 14.57 -2.15 10.06
CA VAL A 110 14.02 -3.50 10.28
C VAL A 110 14.86 -4.56 9.57
N ARG A 111 15.22 -4.34 8.31
CA ARG A 111 16.04 -5.27 7.50
C ARG A 111 17.45 -5.47 8.06
N GLU A 112 18.01 -4.45 8.68
CA GLU A 112 19.33 -4.48 9.31
C GLU A 112 19.37 -5.23 10.67
N SER A 113 18.21 -5.63 11.22
CA SER A 113 18.17 -6.37 12.48
C SER A 113 18.52 -7.84 12.30
N GLU A 114 19.12 -8.47 13.31
CA GLU A 114 19.51 -9.90 13.29
C GLU A 114 18.31 -10.84 13.09
N ARG A 115 17.14 -10.44 13.56
CA ARG A 115 15.89 -11.19 13.47
C ARG A 115 14.76 -10.28 12.98
N PRO A 116 14.73 -9.95 11.69
CA PRO A 116 13.68 -9.08 11.16
C PRO A 116 12.32 -9.77 11.26
N MET A 117 11.26 -8.97 11.45
CA MET A 117 9.88 -9.43 11.30
C MET A 117 9.46 -9.25 9.84
N PRO A 118 8.57 -10.11 9.31
CA PRO A 118 7.90 -9.85 8.03
C PRO A 118 7.29 -8.45 7.99
N TYR A 119 7.42 -7.78 6.86
CA TYR A 119 7.00 -6.40 6.71
C TYR A 119 6.31 -6.13 5.37
N THR A 120 5.65 -5.00 5.27
CA THR A 120 5.08 -4.48 4.03
C THR A 120 5.73 -3.15 3.66
N VAL A 121 5.79 -2.87 2.36
CA VAL A 121 6.26 -1.60 1.81
C VAL A 121 5.09 -0.87 1.18
N ILE A 122 5.05 0.45 1.31
CA ILE A 122 4.11 1.30 0.57
C ILE A 122 4.89 2.17 -0.41
N VAL A 123 4.46 2.19 -1.66
CA VAL A 123 4.93 3.09 -2.71
C VAL A 123 3.78 4.02 -3.11
N SER A 124 4.07 5.25 -3.48
CA SER A 124 3.03 6.26 -3.72
C SER A 124 3.16 6.91 -5.10
N PRO A 125 2.88 6.18 -6.20
CA PRO A 125 2.97 6.72 -7.55
C PRO A 125 2.01 7.90 -7.78
N MET A 126 0.75 7.79 -7.36
CA MET A 126 -0.22 8.89 -7.50
C MET A 126 0.13 10.07 -6.59
N GLY A 127 0.66 9.81 -5.39
CA GLY A 127 1.17 10.85 -4.50
C GLY A 127 2.35 11.61 -5.13
N MET A 128 3.27 10.91 -5.81
CA MET A 128 4.37 11.52 -6.56
C MET A 128 3.85 12.34 -7.76
N TYR A 129 2.93 11.78 -8.54
CA TYR A 129 2.26 12.46 -9.65
C TYR A 129 1.59 13.76 -9.17
N ARG A 130 0.77 13.70 -8.14
CA ARG A 130 0.12 14.87 -7.53
C ARG A 130 1.14 15.95 -7.14
N SER A 131 2.24 15.56 -6.50
CA SER A 131 3.26 16.51 -6.05
C SER A 131 3.95 17.22 -7.21
N GLN A 132 4.18 16.54 -8.33
CA GLN A 132 4.74 17.12 -9.55
C GLN A 132 3.75 18.06 -10.22
N HIS A 133 2.51 17.64 -10.40
CA HIS A 133 1.46 18.47 -11.00
C HIS A 133 1.15 19.71 -10.17
N ARG A 134 1.13 19.61 -8.85
CA ARG A 134 0.94 20.76 -7.96
C ARG A 134 2.02 21.83 -8.18
N ARG A 135 3.27 21.43 -8.37
CA ARG A 135 4.37 22.36 -8.67
C ARG A 135 4.22 22.98 -10.07
N HIS A 136 3.79 22.19 -11.05
CA HIS A 136 3.63 22.63 -12.43
C HIS A 136 2.50 23.64 -12.58
N PHE A 137 1.33 23.35 -12.00
CA PHE A 137 0.13 24.20 -12.12
C PHE A 137 0.08 25.36 -11.10
N GLY A 138 0.90 25.34 -10.07
CA GLY A 138 0.97 26.39 -9.06
C GLY A 138 -0.42 26.72 -8.47
N GLY A 139 -0.76 28.02 -8.45
CA GLY A 139 -2.06 28.51 -7.94
C GLY A 139 -3.30 28.12 -8.78
N LYS A 140 -3.09 27.57 -9.97
CA LYS A 140 -4.18 27.04 -10.81
C LYS A 140 -4.59 25.62 -10.42
N TYR A 141 -3.79 24.93 -9.60
CA TYR A 141 -4.12 23.60 -9.12
C TYR A 141 -5.17 23.67 -8.00
N LYS A 142 -6.42 23.42 -8.35
CA LYS A 142 -7.51 23.40 -7.37
C LYS A 142 -7.41 22.11 -6.55
N GLN A 143 -7.05 22.26 -5.28
CA GLN A 143 -7.10 21.17 -4.31
C GLN A 143 -8.54 20.93 -3.86
N ALA A 144 -8.86 19.67 -3.67
CA ALA A 144 -10.09 19.24 -3.03
C ALA A 144 -9.79 18.02 -2.15
N GLY A 145 -10.65 17.74 -1.17
CA GLY A 145 -10.47 16.68 -0.20
C GLY A 145 -9.19 16.82 0.67
N TRP A 146 -9.02 15.91 1.62
CA TRP A 146 -7.89 15.96 2.54
C TRP A 146 -6.56 15.52 1.90
N GLN A 147 -6.62 14.69 0.85
CA GLN A 147 -5.44 14.26 0.09
C GLN A 147 -4.93 15.35 -0.88
N GLY A 148 -5.74 16.38 -1.17
CA GLY A 148 -5.37 17.47 -2.06
C GLY A 148 -5.23 17.07 -3.52
N TYR A 149 -6.06 16.15 -4.01
CA TYR A 149 -6.15 15.82 -5.43
C TYR A 149 -6.99 16.86 -6.18
N ARG A 150 -6.59 17.16 -7.43
CA ARG A 150 -7.33 18.09 -8.30
C ARG A 150 -8.73 17.56 -8.54
N PHE A 151 -9.76 18.32 -8.17
CA PHE A 151 -11.16 17.95 -8.29
C PHE A 151 -11.56 16.63 -7.61
N ASP A 152 -10.77 16.14 -6.64
CA ASP A 152 -10.88 14.81 -6.05
C ASP A 152 -10.81 13.68 -7.09
N LEU A 153 -9.91 13.80 -8.07
CA LEU A 153 -9.69 12.81 -9.11
C LEU A 153 -8.26 12.25 -9.03
N ALA A 154 -8.13 10.94 -9.08
CA ALA A 154 -6.86 10.27 -9.37
C ALA A 154 -6.66 10.28 -10.89
N MET A 155 -5.69 11.05 -11.38
CA MET A 155 -5.50 11.32 -12.82
C MET A 155 -4.85 10.14 -13.57
N VAL A 156 -5.49 8.97 -13.51
CA VAL A 156 -4.97 7.69 -14.06
C VAL A 156 -4.94 7.64 -15.58
N PHE A 157 -5.70 8.52 -16.25
CA PHE A 157 -5.77 8.60 -17.70
C PHE A 157 -4.76 9.57 -18.31
N ASP A 158 -4.04 10.33 -17.48
CA ASP A 158 -2.96 11.20 -17.94
C ASP A 158 -1.76 10.32 -18.37
N PRO A 159 -1.25 10.46 -19.62
CA PRO A 159 -0.07 9.74 -20.09
C PRO A 159 1.18 10.00 -19.23
N GLY A 160 1.30 11.18 -18.64
CA GLY A 160 2.38 11.52 -17.72
C GLY A 160 2.41 10.67 -16.44
N PHE A 161 1.29 10.05 -16.08
CA PHE A 161 1.23 9.16 -14.92
C PHE A 161 2.06 7.88 -15.11
N ASP A 162 2.13 7.33 -16.32
CA ASP A 162 2.89 6.10 -16.58
C ASP A 162 4.39 6.28 -16.30
N ALA A 163 4.96 7.41 -16.71
CA ALA A 163 6.37 7.74 -16.40
C ALA A 163 6.60 7.97 -14.89
N VAL A 164 5.60 8.47 -14.19
CA VAL A 164 5.67 8.66 -12.73
C VAL A 164 5.59 7.34 -12.00
N ILE A 165 4.73 6.43 -12.44
CA ILE A 165 4.63 5.07 -11.88
C ILE A 165 6.00 4.38 -11.97
N ASP A 166 6.63 4.36 -13.14
CA ASP A 166 7.93 3.70 -13.35
C ASP A 166 8.98 4.26 -12.37
N ARG A 167 9.04 5.58 -12.22
CA ARG A 167 9.97 6.26 -11.29
C ARG A 167 9.67 5.97 -9.83
N ALA A 168 8.40 5.92 -9.46
CA ALA A 168 7.98 5.66 -8.08
C ALA A 168 8.21 4.21 -7.67
N VAL A 169 8.05 3.29 -8.62
CA VAL A 169 8.09 1.85 -8.38
C VAL A 169 9.50 1.27 -8.57
N SER A 170 10.32 1.79 -9.51
CA SER A 170 11.64 1.21 -9.80
C SER A 170 12.55 0.96 -8.58
N PRO A 171 12.53 1.76 -7.49
CA PRO A 171 13.36 1.47 -6.32
C PRO A 171 13.04 0.16 -5.61
N ILE A 172 11.83 -0.42 -5.83
CA ILE A 172 11.48 -1.69 -5.17
C ILE A 172 12.35 -2.87 -5.63
N ALA A 173 13.08 -2.74 -6.74
CA ALA A 173 14.01 -3.76 -7.21
C ALA A 173 15.03 -4.19 -6.12
N GLU A 174 15.32 -3.33 -5.15
CA GLU A 174 16.19 -3.65 -4.01
C GLU A 174 15.61 -4.71 -3.06
N TYR A 175 14.28 -4.91 -3.08
CA TYR A 175 13.59 -5.87 -2.21
C TYR A 175 13.33 -7.22 -2.89
N ARG A 176 13.61 -7.34 -4.18
CA ARG A 176 13.21 -8.48 -5.02
C ARG A 176 13.50 -9.86 -4.42
N ASP A 177 14.61 -9.99 -3.70
CA ASP A 177 15.06 -11.25 -3.12
C ASP A 177 14.90 -11.29 -1.59
N ASP A 178 14.21 -10.30 -1.00
CA ASP A 178 14.02 -10.20 0.45
C ASP A 178 12.85 -11.07 0.92
N LYS A 179 13.17 -12.21 1.51
CA LYS A 179 12.18 -13.20 1.99
C LYS A 179 11.29 -12.70 3.14
N TYR A 180 11.66 -11.60 3.80
CA TYR A 180 10.85 -11.01 4.86
C TYR A 180 9.82 -10.00 4.34
N LEU A 181 9.93 -9.57 3.10
CA LEU A 181 8.90 -8.74 2.50
C LEU A 181 7.65 -9.57 2.20
N LEU A 182 6.53 -9.18 2.79
CA LEU A 182 5.22 -9.79 2.47
C LEU A 182 4.70 -9.28 1.12
N GLY A 183 4.84 -7.99 0.87
CA GLY A 183 4.36 -7.37 -0.36
C GLY A 183 4.23 -5.86 -0.27
N TYR A 184 3.64 -5.31 -1.31
CA TYR A 184 3.52 -3.87 -1.54
C TYR A 184 2.08 -3.40 -1.44
N PHE A 185 1.89 -2.25 -0.77
CA PHE A 185 0.74 -1.38 -0.98
C PHE A 185 1.11 -0.27 -1.96
N THR A 186 0.15 0.24 -2.71
CA THR A 186 0.34 1.44 -3.54
C THR A 186 -0.60 2.54 -3.11
N ASP A 187 -0.04 3.74 -2.89
CA ASP A 187 -0.78 4.91 -2.43
C ASP A 187 -1.55 4.70 -1.12
N ASN A 188 -2.42 5.62 -0.76
CA ASN A 188 -3.32 5.54 0.39
C ASN A 188 -4.52 6.45 0.18
N GLU A 189 -5.72 5.90 0.36
CA GLU A 189 -6.98 6.66 0.33
C GLU A 189 -7.13 7.52 -0.93
N LEU A 190 -6.97 6.89 -2.10
CA LEU A 190 -7.22 7.56 -3.37
C LEU A 190 -8.69 7.99 -3.48
N PRO A 191 -8.96 9.12 -4.15
CA PRO A 191 -10.31 9.67 -4.24
C PRO A 191 -11.17 8.91 -5.26
N TRP A 192 -11.69 7.77 -4.87
CA TRP A 192 -12.64 6.97 -5.66
C TRP A 192 -14.07 7.49 -5.47
N VAL A 193 -14.29 8.76 -5.86
CA VAL A 193 -15.59 9.42 -5.68
C VAL A 193 -16.65 8.87 -6.63
N ASN A 194 -17.91 8.79 -6.17
CA ASN A 194 -19.01 8.21 -6.93
C ASN A 194 -19.35 8.98 -8.21
N ASP A 195 -19.13 10.28 -8.22
CA ASP A 195 -19.36 11.20 -9.33
C ASP A 195 -18.09 11.47 -10.17
N ALA A 196 -17.11 10.55 -10.16
CA ALA A 196 -15.87 10.72 -10.91
C ALA A 196 -16.10 10.90 -12.41
N LEU A 197 -17.08 10.19 -13.01
CA LEU A 197 -17.45 10.36 -14.42
C LEU A 197 -17.93 11.77 -14.71
N ASP A 198 -18.83 12.28 -13.87
CA ASP A 198 -19.37 13.64 -14.01
C ASP A 198 -18.24 14.68 -13.91
N ARG A 199 -17.36 14.54 -12.93
CA ARG A 199 -16.23 15.46 -12.72
C ARG A 199 -15.25 15.46 -13.91
N HIS A 200 -14.91 14.33 -14.47
CA HIS A 200 -14.06 14.27 -15.66
C HIS A 200 -14.68 15.01 -16.84
N LEU A 201 -16.00 14.84 -17.06
CA LEU A 201 -16.68 15.41 -18.21
C LEU A 201 -17.11 16.87 -18.03
N THR A 202 -17.12 17.41 -16.80
CA THR A 202 -17.63 18.78 -16.54
C THR A 202 -16.60 19.71 -15.91
N LEU A 203 -15.52 19.19 -15.29
CA LEU A 203 -14.54 20.00 -14.57
C LEU A 203 -13.18 20.07 -15.27
N LEU A 204 -12.85 19.09 -16.13
CA LEU A 204 -11.62 19.11 -16.91
C LEU A 204 -11.79 19.89 -18.21
N ALA A 205 -10.72 20.48 -18.71
CA ALA A 205 -10.72 21.11 -20.01
C ALA A 205 -10.79 20.03 -21.11
N HIS A 206 -11.45 20.35 -22.22
CA HIS A 206 -11.74 19.40 -23.29
C HIS A 206 -10.50 18.92 -24.04
N ASP A 207 -9.39 19.63 -23.94
CA ASP A 207 -8.08 19.31 -24.51
C ASP A 207 -7.19 18.50 -23.55
N GLU A 208 -7.65 18.23 -22.30
CA GLU A 208 -6.92 17.39 -21.37
C GLU A 208 -7.06 15.91 -21.73
N ASP A 209 -5.96 15.16 -21.73
CA ASP A 209 -5.93 13.72 -22.04
C ASP A 209 -6.92 12.91 -21.19
N ALA A 210 -7.07 13.25 -19.91
CA ALA A 210 -8.02 12.59 -19.04
C ALA A 210 -9.48 12.85 -19.47
N TYR A 211 -9.82 14.07 -19.90
CA TYR A 211 -11.14 14.35 -20.48
C TYR A 211 -11.36 13.52 -21.75
N ILE A 212 -10.40 13.56 -22.67
CA ILE A 212 -10.48 12.86 -23.96
C ILE A 212 -10.69 11.35 -23.76
N ALA A 213 -9.92 10.74 -22.86
CA ALA A 213 -10.03 9.32 -22.55
C ALA A 213 -11.41 8.96 -21.97
N VAL A 214 -11.89 9.76 -21.01
CA VAL A 214 -13.17 9.52 -20.34
C VAL A 214 -14.36 9.83 -21.28
N ARG A 215 -14.23 10.87 -22.11
CA ARG A 215 -15.22 11.20 -23.14
C ARG A 215 -15.40 10.04 -24.11
N LYS A 216 -14.28 9.50 -24.62
CA LYS A 216 -14.27 8.33 -25.50
C LYS A 216 -14.97 7.13 -24.85
N TRP A 217 -14.61 6.79 -23.61
CA TRP A 217 -15.23 5.69 -22.87
C TRP A 217 -16.74 5.88 -22.71
N TYR A 218 -17.18 7.09 -22.39
CA TYR A 218 -18.62 7.35 -22.20
C TYR A 218 -19.40 7.31 -23.51
N ASP A 219 -18.85 7.86 -24.60
CA ASP A 219 -19.46 7.80 -25.94
C ASP A 219 -19.61 6.37 -26.44
N GLU A 220 -18.56 5.54 -26.28
CA GLU A 220 -18.61 4.13 -26.62
C GLU A 220 -19.69 3.39 -25.81
N ARG A 221 -19.80 3.68 -24.54
CA ARG A 221 -20.83 3.09 -23.68
C ARG A 221 -22.24 3.50 -24.04
N LYS A 222 -22.44 4.74 -24.47
CA LYS A 222 -23.74 5.25 -24.90
C LYS A 222 -24.06 4.90 -26.37
N GLY A 223 -23.06 4.47 -27.14
CA GLY A 223 -23.21 4.19 -28.57
C GLY A 223 -23.43 5.44 -29.41
N VAL A 224 -23.10 6.61 -28.92
CA VAL A 224 -23.29 7.89 -29.60
C VAL A 224 -22.14 8.84 -29.28
N LYS A 225 -21.68 9.59 -30.28
CA LYS A 225 -20.63 10.58 -30.13
C LYS A 225 -21.16 11.82 -29.36
N ASP A 226 -20.34 12.38 -28.52
CA ASP A 226 -20.63 13.56 -27.72
C ASP A 226 -21.89 13.41 -26.83
N ALA A 227 -22.10 12.21 -26.27
CA ALA A 227 -23.22 11.91 -25.39
C ALA A 227 -23.37 12.96 -24.28
N PRO A 228 -24.57 13.54 -24.05
CA PRO A 228 -24.73 14.61 -23.07
C PRO A 228 -24.38 14.16 -21.65
N ALA A 229 -23.57 14.93 -20.92
CA ALA A 229 -23.24 14.63 -19.51
C ALA A 229 -24.49 14.63 -18.61
N ALA A 230 -25.55 15.37 -18.99
CA ALA A 230 -26.84 15.37 -18.30
C ALA A 230 -27.56 14.01 -18.34
N GLU A 231 -27.17 13.10 -19.26
CA GLU A 231 -27.75 11.77 -19.39
C GLU A 231 -26.95 10.68 -18.65
N ILE A 232 -25.97 11.06 -17.83
CA ILE A 232 -25.22 10.13 -16.99
C ILE A 232 -26.16 9.51 -15.95
N THR A 233 -26.26 8.19 -15.99
CA THR A 233 -27.04 7.40 -15.03
C THR A 233 -26.16 6.85 -13.90
N ASP A 234 -26.76 6.35 -12.82
CA ASP A 234 -26.02 5.67 -11.75
C ASP A 234 -25.35 4.37 -12.25
N ALA A 235 -25.95 3.71 -13.24
CA ALA A 235 -25.33 2.54 -13.91
C ALA A 235 -24.06 2.94 -14.69
N ASP A 236 -24.04 4.14 -15.28
CA ASP A 236 -22.84 4.67 -15.95
C ASP A 236 -21.75 5.02 -14.93
N ARG A 237 -22.12 5.70 -13.83
CA ARG A 237 -21.16 6.02 -12.73
C ARG A 237 -20.54 4.76 -12.16
N LYS A 238 -21.33 3.73 -11.87
CA LYS A 238 -20.85 2.46 -11.34
C LYS A 238 -19.92 1.74 -12.31
N ALA A 239 -20.27 1.68 -13.59
CA ALA A 239 -19.41 1.07 -14.61
C ALA A 239 -18.11 1.85 -14.80
N PHE A 240 -18.18 3.19 -14.75
CA PHE A 240 -17.00 4.03 -14.81
C PHE A 240 -16.07 3.84 -13.60
N GLN A 241 -16.61 3.72 -12.40
CA GLN A 241 -15.79 3.42 -11.21
C GLN A 241 -14.98 2.14 -11.38
N THR A 242 -15.59 1.08 -11.92
CA THR A 242 -14.86 -0.17 -12.22
C THR A 242 -13.74 0.08 -13.21
N PHE A 243 -14.03 0.69 -14.36
CA PHE A 243 -13.04 1.01 -15.40
C PHE A 243 -11.91 1.91 -14.86
N TYR A 244 -12.25 2.91 -14.07
CA TYR A 244 -11.34 3.86 -13.45
C TYR A 244 -10.37 3.17 -12.48
N PHE A 245 -10.93 2.38 -11.56
CA PHE A 245 -10.16 1.60 -10.60
C PHE A 245 -9.28 0.55 -11.29
N ASP A 246 -9.84 -0.22 -12.22
CA ASP A 246 -9.10 -1.25 -12.96
C ASP A 246 -7.94 -0.66 -13.76
N THR A 247 -8.10 0.56 -14.30
CA THR A 247 -7.03 1.26 -15.01
C THR A 247 -5.85 1.56 -14.07
N TYR A 248 -6.14 2.05 -12.86
CA TYR A 248 -5.09 2.27 -11.85
C TYR A 248 -4.42 0.94 -11.46
N MET A 249 -5.23 -0.05 -11.06
CA MET A 249 -4.72 -1.34 -10.58
C MET A 249 -3.85 -2.06 -11.62
N ARG A 250 -4.27 -2.03 -12.88
CA ARG A 250 -3.49 -2.61 -13.98
C ARG A 250 -2.13 -1.91 -14.12
N LYS A 251 -2.12 -0.59 -14.24
CA LYS A 251 -0.89 0.20 -14.42
C LYS A 251 0.12 -0.04 -13.29
N VAL A 252 -0.32 0.02 -12.04
CA VAL A 252 0.60 -0.17 -10.90
C VAL A 252 1.03 -1.63 -10.75
N THR A 253 0.17 -2.60 -11.03
CA THR A 253 0.51 -4.02 -10.98
C THR A 253 1.54 -4.38 -12.05
N GLU A 254 1.39 -3.89 -13.27
CA GLU A 254 2.35 -4.09 -14.35
C GLU A 254 3.72 -3.53 -13.97
N ALA A 255 3.76 -2.31 -13.41
CA ALA A 255 5.01 -1.71 -12.95
C ALA A 255 5.65 -2.47 -11.79
N LEU A 256 4.87 -2.88 -10.77
CA LEU A 256 5.38 -3.68 -9.66
C LEU A 256 6.02 -4.98 -10.18
N ARG A 257 5.32 -5.72 -11.03
CA ARG A 257 5.82 -7.00 -11.58
C ARG A 257 7.05 -6.85 -12.48
N LYS A 258 7.22 -5.71 -13.13
CA LYS A 258 8.43 -5.40 -13.92
C LYS A 258 9.69 -5.40 -13.04
N TYR A 259 9.60 -4.87 -11.84
CA TYR A 259 10.75 -4.71 -10.93
C TYR A 259 10.84 -5.81 -9.88
N ASP A 260 9.70 -6.34 -9.45
CA ASP A 260 9.62 -7.41 -8.46
C ASP A 260 8.48 -8.40 -8.79
N PRO A 261 8.78 -9.54 -9.43
CA PRO A 261 7.80 -10.57 -9.74
C PRO A 261 7.49 -11.49 -8.54
N ASN A 262 8.25 -11.41 -7.44
CA ASN A 262 8.23 -12.40 -6.37
C ASN A 262 7.23 -12.08 -5.27
N HIS A 263 6.99 -10.79 -4.98
CA HIS A 263 6.19 -10.38 -3.83
C HIS A 263 4.75 -10.05 -4.18
N LEU A 264 3.90 -10.10 -3.16
CA LEU A 264 2.47 -9.84 -3.31
C LEU A 264 2.19 -8.36 -3.56
N TYR A 265 1.17 -8.08 -4.35
CA TYR A 265 0.51 -6.79 -4.36
C TYR A 265 -0.69 -6.85 -3.43
N LEU A 266 -0.73 -5.97 -2.44
CA LEU A 266 -1.69 -5.99 -1.33
C LEU A 266 -2.84 -5.00 -1.53
N GLY A 267 -2.77 -4.18 -2.58
CA GLY A 267 -3.78 -3.17 -2.91
C GLY A 267 -3.37 -1.74 -2.52
N CYS A 268 -4.38 -0.90 -2.36
CA CYS A 268 -4.24 0.53 -2.14
C CYS A 268 -5.02 0.94 -0.86
#